data_65cf856ca4f018a807547b474175d015
#
_entry.id   65cf856ca4f018a807547b474175d015
#
_cell.length_a   1.000
_cell.length_b   1.000
_cell.length_c   1.000
_cell.angle_alpha   90.00
_cell.angle_beta   90.00
_cell.angle_gamma   90.00
#
_symmetry.space_group_name_H-M   'P 1'
#
loop_
_entity.id
_entity.type
_entity.pdbx_description
1 polymer ?
#
loop_
_entity_poly.entity_id
_entity_poly.type
_entity_poly.pdbx_seq_one_letter_code
_entity_poly.pdbx_strand_id
1 'polypeptide(L)'
;AKLQNLPDDPRASKANVPVLVVSMGPTGSARGLLVRILGQLNAPYGKSASTDTLYPDVLRLLRTSGVKILVIDELHHIEKGNRKQREEALATIKLLGNDLGITIVGCGTIAALRTLRWDPQIERRFEPHRLEVWGHNEQTYGLLNSLETCLPLRHASGLSDDKIATWIINESEG
;
A
#
# COMPACT_ATOMS: atom_id res chain seq x y z
N ALA A 1 -11.54 -0.90 -4.13
CA ALA A 1 -12.51 -1.48 -3.18
C ALA A 1 -12.48 -0.62 -1.90
N LYS A 2 -13.55 0.11 -1.62
CA LYS A 2 -13.72 0.86 -0.37
C LYS A 2 -13.99 -0.14 0.75
N LEU A 3 -13.00 -0.44 1.56
CA LEU A 3 -13.22 -0.94 2.92
C LEU A 3 -13.56 0.26 3.81
N GLN A 4 -14.78 0.74 3.66
CA GLN A 4 -15.39 1.69 4.57
C GLN A 4 -16.53 1.00 5.29
N ASN A 5 -16.30 0.56 6.50
CA ASN A 5 -17.32 0.47 7.53
C ASN A 5 -16.71 1.05 8.81
N LEU A 6 -16.64 2.38 8.86
CA LEU A 6 -16.56 3.11 10.12
C LEU A 6 -18.00 3.34 10.56
N PRO A 7 -18.41 2.89 11.75
CA PRO A 7 -19.69 3.28 12.31
C PRO A 7 -19.66 4.78 12.67
N ASP A 8 -20.69 5.50 12.29
CA ASP A 8 -20.93 6.93 12.60
C ASP A 8 -21.26 7.21 14.09
N ASP A 9 -20.82 6.36 15.01
CA ASP A 9 -21.05 6.56 16.44
C ASP A 9 -19.80 7.16 17.10
N PRO A 10 -19.87 8.40 17.62
CA PRO A 10 -18.78 9.04 18.36
C PRO A 10 -18.41 8.31 19.68
N ARG A 11 -19.18 7.30 20.09
CA ARG A 11 -18.91 6.42 21.23
C ARG A 11 -18.42 5.03 20.82
N ALA A 12 -18.35 4.76 19.51
CA ALA A 12 -17.83 3.49 19.04
C ALA A 12 -16.37 3.34 19.43
N SER A 13 -16.10 2.28 20.17
CA SER A 13 -14.81 1.77 20.56
C SER A 13 -13.79 1.89 19.42
N LYS A 14 -12.54 2.28 19.74
CA LYS A 14 -11.34 2.31 18.90
C LYS A 14 -11.49 1.47 17.64
N ALA A 15 -11.57 2.12 16.48
CA ALA A 15 -11.61 1.41 15.20
C ALA A 15 -10.39 0.48 15.13
N ASN A 16 -10.62 -0.82 15.14
CA ASN A 16 -9.56 -1.81 14.98
C ASN A 16 -9.26 -1.92 13.49
N VAL A 17 -8.08 -1.47 13.08
CA VAL A 17 -7.60 -1.46 11.69
C VAL A 17 -6.39 -2.36 11.59
N PRO A 18 -6.54 -3.69 11.53
CA PRO A 18 -5.40 -4.61 11.52
C PRO A 18 -4.52 -4.47 10.28
N VAL A 19 -5.07 -4.04 9.16
CA VAL A 19 -4.35 -3.78 7.90
C VAL A 19 -4.62 -2.35 7.47
N LEU A 20 -3.56 -1.55 7.39
CA LEU A 20 -3.64 -0.18 6.89
C LEU A 20 -2.92 -0.09 5.54
N VAL A 21 -3.61 0.41 4.53
CA VAL A 21 -3.06 0.62 3.19
C VAL A 21 -2.89 2.11 2.93
N VAL A 22 -1.67 2.51 2.59
CA VAL A 22 -1.34 3.90 2.26
C VAL A 22 -0.47 3.95 1.01
N SER A 23 -0.57 5.02 0.22
CA SER A 23 0.35 5.23 -0.90
C SER A 23 1.55 6.07 -0.42
N MET A 24 2.75 5.81 -0.97
CA MET A 24 3.95 6.60 -0.68
C MET A 24 3.82 8.09 -1.04
N GLY A 25 2.92 8.40 -1.95
CA GLY A 25 2.72 9.75 -2.44
C GLY A 25 3.74 10.18 -3.51
N PRO A 26 3.43 11.21 -4.30
CA PRO A 26 4.17 11.53 -5.53
C PRO A 26 5.58 12.05 -5.29
N THR A 27 5.89 12.57 -4.12
CA THR A 27 7.22 13.11 -3.77
C THR A 27 8.15 12.08 -3.13
N GLY A 28 7.63 10.90 -2.77
CA GLY A 28 8.39 9.84 -2.12
C GLY A 28 9.03 10.23 -0.77
N SER A 29 8.53 11.27 -0.10
CA SER A 29 9.13 11.80 1.13
C SER A 29 8.60 11.13 2.40
N ALA A 30 9.45 11.05 3.44
CA ALA A 30 9.07 10.56 4.77
C ALA A 30 7.86 11.31 5.33
N ARG A 31 7.91 12.65 5.30
CA ARG A 31 6.80 13.49 5.75
C ARG A 31 5.50 13.17 5.01
N GLY A 32 5.59 13.00 3.67
CA GLY A 32 4.44 12.66 2.84
C GLY A 32 3.78 11.35 3.25
N LEU A 33 4.57 10.33 3.57
CA LEU A 33 4.10 9.05 4.08
C LEU A 33 3.38 9.20 5.42
N LEU A 34 4.00 9.89 6.40
CA LEU A 34 3.40 10.11 7.73
C LEU A 34 2.06 10.86 7.65
N VAL A 35 1.99 11.91 6.82
CA VAL A 35 0.74 12.65 6.58
C VAL A 35 -0.36 11.75 6.00
N ARG A 36 -0.02 10.84 5.09
CA ARG A 36 -0.99 9.90 4.52
C ARG A 36 -1.47 8.86 5.51
N ILE A 37 -0.60 8.37 6.39
CA ILE A 37 -0.98 7.49 7.50
C ILE A 37 -1.99 8.22 8.40
N LEU A 38 -1.69 9.46 8.79
CA LEU A 38 -2.61 10.27 9.61
C LEU A 38 -3.95 10.50 8.90
N GLY A 39 -3.91 10.83 7.61
CA GLY A 39 -5.11 11.03 6.80
C GLY A 39 -5.99 9.77 6.71
N GLN A 40 -5.38 8.59 6.53
CA GLN A 40 -6.13 7.32 6.48
C GLN A 40 -6.78 6.97 7.83
N LEU A 41 -6.16 7.42 8.92
CA LEU A 41 -6.71 7.27 10.28
C LEU A 41 -7.60 8.44 10.71
N ASN A 42 -7.98 9.34 9.78
CA ASN A 42 -8.78 10.54 10.02
C ASN A 42 -8.25 11.41 11.17
N ALA A 43 -6.93 11.43 11.36
CA ALA A 43 -6.28 12.18 12.42
C ALA A 43 -5.85 13.58 11.94
N PRO A 44 -6.10 14.63 12.74
CA PRO A 44 -5.63 15.96 12.40
C PRO A 44 -4.11 16.07 12.48
N TYR A 45 -3.52 16.90 11.62
CA TYR A 45 -2.09 17.20 11.65
C TYR A 45 -1.83 18.66 11.24
N GLY A 46 -0.74 19.21 11.76
CA GLY A 46 -0.29 20.55 11.38
C GLY A 46 0.25 20.59 9.95
N LYS A 47 -0.24 21.51 9.10
CA LYS A 47 0.20 21.62 7.69
C LYS A 47 1.70 21.84 7.55
N SER A 48 2.34 22.52 8.51
CA SER A 48 3.79 22.81 8.55
C SER A 48 4.58 21.90 9.50
N ALA A 49 3.95 20.88 10.11
CA ALA A 49 4.62 19.96 11.02
C ALA A 49 5.76 19.21 10.31
N SER A 50 6.91 19.08 10.99
CA SER A 50 8.07 18.33 10.50
C SER A 50 7.86 16.82 10.64
N THR A 51 8.73 16.02 10.00
CA THR A 51 8.77 14.56 10.17
C THR A 51 8.87 14.18 11.65
N ASP A 52 9.78 14.83 12.39
CA ASP A 52 10.02 14.56 13.81
C ASP A 52 8.79 14.85 14.69
N THR A 53 8.01 15.88 14.33
CA THR A 53 6.76 16.21 15.02
C THR A 53 5.65 15.21 14.73
N LEU A 54 5.55 14.74 13.47
CA LEU A 54 4.49 13.82 13.05
C LEU A 54 4.72 12.38 13.50
N TYR A 55 5.98 11.97 13.59
CA TYR A 55 6.35 10.58 13.85
C TYR A 55 5.77 10.00 15.16
N PRO A 56 5.89 10.68 16.32
CA PRO A 56 5.31 10.19 17.57
C PRO A 56 3.79 10.02 17.51
N ASP A 57 3.08 10.94 16.83
CA ASP A 57 1.63 10.86 16.67
C ASP A 57 1.23 9.67 15.80
N VAL A 58 1.97 9.43 14.72
CA VAL A 58 1.77 8.24 13.86
C VAL A 58 1.98 6.96 14.65
N LEU A 59 3.07 6.84 15.42
CA LEU A 59 3.33 5.66 16.27
C LEU A 59 2.18 5.41 17.25
N ARG A 60 1.76 6.47 17.95
CA ARG A 60 0.65 6.38 18.91
C ARG A 60 -0.63 5.89 18.25
N LEU A 61 -0.98 6.46 17.09
CA LEU A 61 -2.22 6.13 16.37
C LEU A 61 -2.18 4.71 15.80
N LEU A 62 -1.09 4.30 15.17
CA LEU A 62 -0.96 2.94 14.65
C LEU A 62 -1.09 1.89 15.77
N ARG A 63 -0.49 2.14 16.95
CA ARG A 63 -0.65 1.27 18.13
C ARG A 63 -2.11 1.24 18.61
N THR A 64 -2.72 2.41 18.77
CA THR A 64 -4.09 2.49 19.32
C THR A 64 -5.14 1.96 18.36
N SER A 65 -4.90 2.02 17.06
CA SER A 65 -5.76 1.43 16.03
C SER A 65 -5.50 -0.07 15.81
N GLY A 66 -4.55 -0.66 16.52
CA GLY A 66 -4.28 -2.10 16.44
C GLY A 66 -3.70 -2.56 15.10
N VAL A 67 -3.00 -1.67 14.37
CA VAL A 67 -2.39 -2.01 13.08
C VAL A 67 -1.34 -3.09 13.27
N LYS A 68 -1.42 -4.14 12.45
CA LYS A 68 -0.49 -5.27 12.40
C LYS A 68 0.29 -5.31 11.09
N ILE A 69 -0.34 -4.86 10.02
CA ILE A 69 0.25 -4.82 8.68
C ILE A 69 0.07 -3.40 8.13
N LEU A 70 1.18 -2.79 7.75
CA LEU A 70 1.20 -1.52 7.01
C LEU A 70 1.59 -1.81 5.56
N VAL A 71 0.66 -1.62 4.64
CA VAL A 71 0.91 -1.72 3.20
C VAL A 71 1.25 -0.34 2.67
N ILE A 72 2.43 -0.21 2.07
CA ILE A 72 2.89 1.03 1.43
C ILE A 72 2.90 0.80 -0.09
N ASP A 73 1.90 1.35 -0.74
CA ASP A 73 1.79 1.30 -2.20
C ASP A 73 2.62 2.40 -2.86
N GLU A 74 2.94 2.21 -4.14
CA GLU A 74 3.76 3.13 -4.92
C GLU A 74 5.16 3.40 -4.31
N LEU A 75 5.76 2.38 -3.69
CA LEU A 75 7.03 2.51 -2.97
C LEU A 75 8.16 3.06 -3.86
N HIS A 76 8.09 2.82 -5.16
CA HIS A 76 9.03 3.33 -6.16
C HIS A 76 9.07 4.88 -6.22
N HIS A 77 8.06 5.58 -5.72
CA HIS A 77 8.09 7.04 -5.66
C HIS A 77 9.24 7.60 -4.81
N ILE A 78 9.83 6.81 -3.92
CA ILE A 78 11.03 7.21 -3.18
C ILE A 78 12.15 7.63 -4.13
N GLU A 79 12.26 7.03 -5.33
CA GLU A 79 13.27 7.41 -6.33
C GLU A 79 13.18 8.89 -6.77
N LYS A 80 11.99 9.50 -6.70
CA LYS A 80 11.77 10.90 -7.10
C LYS A 80 12.41 11.92 -6.15
N GLY A 81 12.68 11.52 -4.92
CA GLY A 81 13.35 12.36 -3.94
C GLY A 81 14.84 12.54 -4.23
N ASN A 82 15.46 13.61 -3.70
CA ASN A 82 16.89 13.72 -3.67
C ASN A 82 17.49 12.68 -2.67
N ARG A 83 18.83 12.54 -2.66
CA ARG A 83 19.51 11.54 -1.83
C ARG A 83 19.07 11.59 -0.37
N LYS A 84 19.07 12.79 0.25
CA LYS A 84 18.69 12.98 1.65
C LYS A 84 17.23 12.55 1.91
N GLN A 85 16.32 12.93 1.01
CA GLN A 85 14.91 12.57 1.14
C GLN A 85 14.69 11.05 1.03
N ARG A 86 15.42 10.38 0.15
CA ARG A 86 15.38 8.92 0.00
C ARG A 86 15.85 8.22 1.27
N GLU A 87 17.03 8.63 1.79
CA GLU A 87 17.60 8.10 3.04
C GLU A 87 16.63 8.30 4.21
N GLU A 88 16.01 9.48 4.33
CA GLU A 88 15.01 9.79 5.36
C GLU A 88 13.75 8.92 5.22
N ALA A 89 13.24 8.74 4.01
CA ALA A 89 12.06 7.91 3.76
C ALA A 89 12.31 6.45 4.13
N LEU A 90 13.44 5.89 3.68
CA LEU A 90 13.82 4.51 4.00
C LEU A 90 14.05 4.33 5.51
N ALA A 91 14.73 5.27 6.15
CA ALA A 91 14.94 5.25 7.60
C ALA A 91 13.59 5.29 8.35
N THR A 92 12.66 6.13 7.92
CA THR A 92 11.31 6.23 8.52
C THR A 92 10.55 4.92 8.41
N ILE A 93 10.57 4.27 7.25
CA ILE A 93 9.92 2.96 7.04
C ILE A 93 10.54 1.91 7.98
N LYS A 94 11.87 1.87 8.08
CA LYS A 94 12.58 0.96 8.97
C LYS A 94 12.20 1.17 10.43
N LEU A 95 12.15 2.43 10.87
CA LEU A 95 11.79 2.79 12.24
C LEU A 95 10.33 2.41 12.55
N LEU A 96 9.38 2.65 11.64
CA LEU A 96 7.99 2.23 11.82
C LEU A 96 7.87 0.72 12.07
N GLY A 97 8.58 -0.09 11.28
CA GLY A 97 8.58 -1.54 11.48
C GLY A 97 9.17 -1.95 12.83
N ASN A 98 10.29 -1.34 13.24
CA ASN A 98 10.97 -1.65 14.49
C ASN A 98 10.17 -1.22 15.72
N ASP A 99 9.77 0.05 15.76
CA ASP A 99 9.13 0.64 16.94
C ASP A 99 7.73 0.09 17.22
N LEU A 100 7.06 -0.39 16.19
CA LEU A 100 5.72 -0.96 16.29
C LEU A 100 5.72 -2.50 16.33
N GLY A 101 6.77 -3.16 15.86
CA GLY A 101 6.80 -4.61 15.69
C GLY A 101 5.74 -5.11 14.68
N ILE A 102 5.46 -4.31 13.65
CA ILE A 102 4.46 -4.64 12.62
C ILE A 102 5.12 -5.12 11.33
N THR A 103 4.36 -5.85 10.52
CA THR A 103 4.79 -6.24 9.19
C THR A 103 4.60 -5.07 8.22
N ILE A 104 5.63 -4.76 7.44
CA ILE A 104 5.53 -3.78 6.37
C ILE A 104 5.54 -4.50 5.02
N VAL A 105 4.55 -4.20 4.19
CA VAL A 105 4.44 -4.69 2.81
C VAL A 105 4.63 -3.50 1.88
N GLY A 106 5.67 -3.54 1.05
CA GLY A 106 5.91 -2.53 0.03
C GLY A 106 5.42 -3.01 -1.33
N CYS A 107 4.49 -2.27 -1.94
CA CYS A 107 4.02 -2.53 -3.31
C CYS A 107 4.60 -1.48 -4.26
N GLY A 108 4.86 -1.88 -5.50
CA GLY A 108 5.37 -0.97 -6.50
C GLY A 108 5.96 -1.67 -7.71
N THR A 109 6.47 -0.90 -8.64
CA THR A 109 7.16 -1.42 -9.83
C THR A 109 8.54 -1.98 -9.47
N ILE A 110 9.21 -2.57 -10.45
CA ILE A 110 10.60 -3.07 -10.32
C ILE A 110 11.58 -1.98 -9.78
N ALA A 111 11.28 -0.70 -10.02
CA ALA A 111 12.06 0.41 -9.46
C ALA A 111 12.05 0.43 -7.92
N ALA A 112 10.99 -0.06 -7.27
CA ALA A 112 10.94 -0.19 -5.81
C ALA A 112 12.05 -1.10 -5.28
N LEU A 113 12.36 -2.21 -5.96
CA LEU A 113 13.45 -3.11 -5.57
C LEU A 113 14.81 -2.41 -5.65
N ARG A 114 15.04 -1.58 -6.68
CA ARG A 114 16.26 -0.78 -6.77
C ARG A 114 16.39 0.20 -5.62
N THR A 115 15.27 0.83 -5.25
CA THR A 115 15.21 1.77 -4.12
C THR A 115 15.59 1.10 -2.80
N LEU A 116 15.09 -0.10 -2.53
CA LEU A 116 15.41 -0.84 -1.30
C LEU A 116 16.90 -1.20 -1.20
N ARG A 117 17.58 -1.46 -2.32
CA ARG A 117 19.01 -1.78 -2.39
C ARG A 117 19.94 -0.62 -2.00
N TRP A 118 19.45 0.59 -1.90
CA TRP A 118 20.26 1.74 -1.44
C TRP A 118 20.60 1.66 0.05
N ASP A 119 19.80 0.93 0.84
CA ASP A 119 20.10 0.63 2.24
C ASP A 119 20.20 -0.89 2.45
N PRO A 120 21.41 -1.45 2.61
CA PRO A 120 21.59 -2.90 2.82
C PRO A 120 20.87 -3.45 4.05
N GLN A 121 20.57 -2.61 5.05
CA GLN A 121 19.81 -3.03 6.22
C GLN A 121 18.34 -3.17 5.92
N ILE A 122 17.82 -2.39 4.98
CA ILE A 122 16.44 -2.49 4.49
C ILE A 122 16.33 -3.65 3.51
N GLU A 123 17.24 -3.77 2.54
CA GLU A 123 17.25 -4.86 1.57
C GLU A 123 17.13 -6.23 2.23
N ARG A 124 17.87 -6.45 3.33
CA ARG A 124 17.85 -7.73 4.07
C ARG A 124 16.55 -8.00 4.83
N ARG A 125 15.67 -7.02 4.96
CA ARG A 125 14.40 -7.14 5.70
C ARG A 125 13.19 -7.35 4.80
N PHE A 126 13.35 -7.04 3.52
CA PHE A 126 12.29 -7.21 2.54
C PHE A 126 12.58 -8.44 1.69
N GLU A 127 11.64 -9.36 1.68
CA GLU A 127 11.64 -10.49 0.77
C GLU A 127 10.84 -10.09 -0.49
N PRO A 128 11.49 -10.01 -1.66
CA PRO A 128 10.82 -9.58 -2.87
C PRO A 128 9.95 -10.71 -3.43
N HIS A 129 8.67 -10.43 -3.62
CA HIS A 129 7.73 -11.27 -4.35
C HIS A 129 7.34 -10.57 -5.65
N ARG A 130 7.63 -11.21 -6.77
CA ARG A 130 7.24 -10.71 -8.07
C ARG A 130 5.87 -11.27 -8.43
N LEU A 131 4.98 -10.38 -8.83
CA LEU A 131 3.73 -10.76 -9.48
C LEU A 131 4.03 -10.95 -10.97
N GLU A 132 3.75 -12.13 -11.47
CA GLU A 132 3.89 -12.43 -12.90
C GLU A 132 2.76 -11.74 -13.67
N VAL A 133 3.06 -11.43 -14.92
CA VAL A 133 2.09 -10.88 -15.87
C VAL A 133 1.00 -11.93 -16.15
N TRP A 134 -0.25 -11.52 -16.19
CA TRP A 134 -1.35 -12.41 -16.51
C TRP A 134 -1.28 -12.85 -17.97
N GLY A 135 -1.21 -14.15 -18.19
CA GLY A 135 -1.16 -14.76 -19.53
C GLY A 135 -2.36 -15.68 -19.76
N HIS A 136 -2.36 -16.37 -20.89
CA HIS A 136 -3.39 -17.36 -21.23
C HIS A 136 -3.19 -18.64 -20.42
N ASN A 137 -3.73 -18.69 -19.19
CA ASN A 137 -3.65 -19.83 -18.30
C ASN A 137 -4.90 -19.92 -17.40
N GLU A 138 -5.06 -21.07 -16.72
CA GLU A 138 -6.22 -21.33 -15.86
C GLU A 138 -6.40 -20.31 -14.74
N GLN A 139 -5.28 -19.75 -14.22
CA GLN A 139 -5.33 -18.75 -13.15
C GLN A 139 -5.97 -17.44 -13.64
N THR A 140 -5.63 -17.01 -14.85
CA THR A 140 -6.20 -15.82 -15.48
C THR A 140 -7.69 -16.01 -15.75
N TYR A 141 -8.07 -17.14 -16.32
CA TYR A 141 -9.49 -17.45 -16.55
C TYR A 141 -10.27 -17.55 -15.24
N GLY A 142 -9.68 -18.17 -14.20
CA GLY A 142 -10.27 -18.22 -12.87
C GLY A 142 -10.45 -16.83 -12.23
N LEU A 143 -9.48 -15.92 -12.41
CA LEU A 143 -9.59 -14.52 -11.98
C LEU A 143 -10.74 -13.82 -12.70
N LEU A 144 -10.78 -13.89 -14.03
CA LEU A 144 -11.83 -13.25 -14.85
C LEU A 144 -13.22 -13.74 -14.46
N ASN A 145 -13.37 -15.05 -14.25
CA ASN A 145 -14.63 -15.64 -13.78
C ASN A 145 -15.01 -15.13 -12.38
N SER A 146 -14.03 -15.04 -11.48
CA SER A 146 -14.26 -14.51 -10.13
C SER A 146 -14.66 -13.03 -10.16
N LEU A 147 -14.02 -12.22 -11.01
CA LEU A 147 -14.39 -10.82 -11.21
C LEU A 147 -15.82 -10.70 -11.74
N GLU A 148 -16.21 -11.52 -12.71
CA GLU A 148 -17.56 -11.52 -13.25
C GLU A 148 -18.62 -11.79 -12.18
N THR A 149 -18.37 -12.72 -11.27
CA THR A 149 -19.28 -13.00 -10.15
C THR A 149 -19.41 -11.87 -9.15
N CYS A 150 -18.37 -11.01 -9.02
CA CYS A 150 -18.37 -9.86 -8.13
C CYS A 150 -18.99 -8.60 -8.73
N LEU A 151 -19.16 -8.54 -10.06
CA LEU A 151 -19.74 -7.39 -10.74
C LEU A 151 -21.28 -7.46 -10.69
N PRO A 152 -21.95 -6.36 -10.28
CA PRO A 152 -23.42 -6.31 -10.22
C PRO A 152 -24.04 -6.07 -11.61
N LEU A 153 -23.76 -6.95 -12.55
CA LEU A 153 -24.26 -6.86 -13.92
C LEU A 153 -25.58 -7.59 -14.08
N ARG A 154 -26.44 -7.10 -14.97
CA ARG A 154 -27.75 -7.72 -15.24
C ARG A 154 -27.63 -9.06 -15.98
N HIS A 155 -26.58 -9.21 -16.77
CA HIS A 155 -26.28 -10.41 -17.57
C HIS A 155 -24.82 -10.76 -17.41
N ALA A 156 -24.48 -12.04 -17.53
CA ALA A 156 -23.12 -12.49 -17.60
C ALA A 156 -22.41 -11.86 -18.80
N SER A 157 -21.19 -11.40 -18.59
CA SER A 157 -20.39 -10.73 -19.62
C SER A 157 -19.47 -11.69 -20.37
N GLY A 158 -19.31 -12.93 -19.86
CA GLY A 158 -18.44 -13.93 -20.44
C GLY A 158 -16.96 -13.51 -20.39
N LEU A 159 -16.52 -12.87 -19.29
CA LEU A 159 -15.13 -12.36 -19.18
C LEU A 159 -14.10 -13.49 -19.32
N SER A 160 -14.46 -14.71 -18.95
CA SER A 160 -13.62 -15.90 -19.07
C SER A 160 -13.75 -16.62 -20.43
N ASP A 161 -14.59 -16.14 -21.35
CA ASP A 161 -14.65 -16.68 -22.71
C ASP A 161 -13.35 -16.39 -23.45
N ASP A 162 -12.81 -17.35 -24.19
CA ASP A 162 -11.50 -17.27 -24.86
C ASP A 162 -11.28 -15.98 -25.64
N LYS A 163 -12.28 -15.52 -26.38
CA LYS A 163 -12.19 -14.30 -27.20
C LYS A 163 -12.09 -13.05 -26.34
N ILE A 164 -12.90 -12.97 -25.29
CA ILE A 164 -12.95 -11.80 -24.41
C ILE A 164 -11.72 -11.80 -23.51
N ALA A 165 -11.36 -12.94 -22.93
CA ALA A 165 -10.16 -13.10 -22.14
C ALA A 165 -8.89 -12.75 -22.93
N THR A 166 -8.77 -13.25 -24.17
CA THR A 166 -7.65 -12.91 -25.07
C THR A 166 -7.58 -11.41 -25.33
N TRP A 167 -8.72 -10.78 -25.60
CA TRP A 167 -8.74 -9.33 -25.80
C TRP A 167 -8.32 -8.57 -24.54
N ILE A 168 -8.84 -8.93 -23.36
CA ILE A 168 -8.49 -8.30 -22.09
C ILE A 168 -6.99 -8.43 -21.82
N ILE A 169 -6.41 -9.62 -21.96
CA ILE A 169 -4.99 -9.88 -21.72
C ILE A 169 -4.14 -9.03 -22.66
N ASN A 170 -4.48 -8.96 -23.93
CA ASN A 170 -3.72 -8.19 -24.91
C ASN A 170 -3.79 -6.68 -24.67
N GLU A 171 -4.97 -6.15 -24.34
CA GLU A 171 -5.17 -4.72 -24.08
C GLU A 171 -4.56 -4.26 -22.75
N SER A 172 -4.50 -5.15 -21.75
CA SER A 172 -3.93 -4.83 -20.43
C SER A 172 -2.42 -5.04 -20.35
N GLU A 173 -1.81 -5.65 -21.38
CA GLU A 173 -0.42 -6.11 -21.34
C GLU A 173 -0.16 -7.13 -20.21
N GLY A 174 -1.22 -7.76 -19.75
CA GLY A 174 -1.24 -8.78 -18.70
C GLY A 174 -1.46 -8.27 -17.29
#